data_361474e0a1ce1c59a228e2a90b87ea22
#
_entry.id   361474e0a1ce1c59a228e2a90b87ea22
#
_cell.length_a   1.000
_cell.length_b   1.000
_cell.length_c   1.000
_cell.angle_alpha   90.00
_cell.angle_beta   90.00
_cell.angle_gamma   90.00
#
_symmetry.space_group_name_H-M   'P 1'
#
loop_
_entity.id
_entity.type
_entity.pdbx_description
1 polymer ?
#
loop_
_entity_poly.entity_id
_entity_poly.type
_entity_poly.pdbx_seq_one_letter_code
_entity_poly.pdbx_strand_id
1 'polypeptide(L)'
;MATRAHYLFGLLVAVAGLLNVLPTYDLLPRIGPFELSWFRPFIYWACMCAVLLGLQVAQNTRANGCINVTLAIILTIICFDSHRVGVLLEESVFFFGQSEFVISLAALSLCVFISWRVWGYPIAILGTIAGAYLLLGQYLPEPFATGSADIIELAAGNLWYSIDQGILGNILGIVSTTVLPFIVLGAVLDGVGAGGSMIRIAFFFMSRFRGGPAYAAVASSALFGTVSGSAVANVVGTGVVTIPMIKKKGFSNEFSGAVEAAASTGGQILPPIMGAAALVMADIVGVSYITVMLAALIPAVAYYVSLFMTIGFEASRLDIEGDADEADPPISQDWINLLLVFGPVLVIVLLLLKGMSPAGASISAILLLLPMSLINPEIRKSPQLLIHALSNGGNTVSRLISVTAVVGVVVATLAATGLPSKISVLLLDAASSSLLLALLISAAGCIVLGMGMPTLPAYIAIISVMGSTLQNLGLELLVAHLFVFTYGVASVITPPVAIASYAAASIAEGTPIRTAVQSSRVGAMIFLIPFAFVFNPSLTLNGGQGVTSLADLAVSVGFLFVAMYLVGRSLIGFDRRTLHPIERLLGVCLGLLLISGEIMVQVPALIVGLLLISARYIFPQVDRVKENVNDV
;
A
#
# COMPACT_ATOMS: atom_id res chain seq x y z
N MET A 1 15.70 -11.84 27.36
CA MET A 1 14.30 -12.23 27.62
C MET A 1 13.34 -11.52 26.66
N ALA A 2 13.40 -10.21 26.50
CA ALA A 2 12.50 -9.46 25.61
C ALA A 2 12.46 -9.96 24.15
N THR A 3 13.60 -10.27 23.56
CA THR A 3 13.69 -10.81 22.19
C THR A 3 13.01 -12.17 22.02
N ARG A 4 13.10 -13.05 23.01
CA ARG A 4 12.39 -14.35 22.98
C ARG A 4 10.87 -14.18 23.15
N ALA A 5 10.46 -13.29 24.05
CA ALA A 5 9.04 -13.01 24.26
C ALA A 5 8.40 -12.35 23.02
N HIS A 6 9.05 -11.36 22.40
CA HIS A 6 8.64 -10.75 21.13
C HIS A 6 8.45 -11.81 20.02
N TYR A 7 9.40 -12.73 19.91
CA TYR A 7 9.31 -13.85 18.99
C TYR A 7 8.10 -14.76 19.26
N LEU A 8 7.86 -15.13 20.53
CA LEU A 8 6.74 -15.99 20.91
C LEU A 8 5.38 -15.33 20.66
N PHE A 9 5.25 -14.02 20.96
CA PHE A 9 4.02 -13.30 20.68
C PHE A 9 3.77 -13.16 19.18
N GLY A 10 4.79 -12.92 18.37
CA GLY A 10 4.65 -12.93 16.91
C GLY A 10 4.14 -14.28 16.40
N LEU A 11 4.68 -15.38 16.92
CA LEU A 11 4.21 -16.72 16.57
C LEU A 11 2.77 -16.96 17.05
N LEU A 12 2.42 -16.51 18.26
CA LEU A 12 1.06 -16.60 18.80
C LEU A 12 0.05 -15.89 17.90
N VAL A 13 0.36 -14.66 17.49
CA VAL A 13 -0.50 -13.87 16.58
C VAL A 13 -0.69 -14.57 15.24
N ALA A 14 0.41 -15.05 14.64
CA ALA A 14 0.33 -15.76 13.35
C ALA A 14 -0.54 -17.02 13.48
N VAL A 15 -0.27 -17.87 14.45
CA VAL A 15 -0.99 -19.14 14.64
C VAL A 15 -2.45 -18.90 15.01
N ALA A 16 -2.75 -18.02 15.99
CA ALA A 16 -4.12 -17.76 16.41
C ALA A 16 -4.95 -17.16 15.27
N GLY A 17 -4.37 -16.22 14.50
CA GLY A 17 -5.04 -15.64 13.35
C GLY A 17 -5.30 -16.64 12.23
N LEU A 18 -4.34 -17.50 11.89
CA LEU A 18 -4.52 -18.55 10.89
C LEU A 18 -5.57 -19.59 11.33
N LEU A 19 -5.57 -20.00 12.59
CA LEU A 19 -6.56 -20.93 13.13
C LEU A 19 -7.99 -20.38 13.11
N ASN A 20 -8.14 -19.06 13.36
CA ASN A 20 -9.45 -18.41 13.34
C ASN A 20 -10.15 -18.49 11.96
N VAL A 21 -9.38 -18.44 10.88
CA VAL A 21 -9.92 -18.42 9.49
C VAL A 21 -9.58 -19.69 8.70
N LEU A 22 -9.19 -20.75 9.40
CA LEU A 22 -8.85 -22.04 8.75
C LEU A 22 -10.06 -22.57 7.97
N PRO A 23 -9.92 -22.78 6.63
CA PRO A 23 -11.02 -23.31 5.85
C PRO A 23 -11.36 -24.73 6.28
N THR A 24 -12.61 -25.13 6.04
CA THR A 24 -13.06 -26.50 6.30
C THR A 24 -12.45 -27.43 5.24
N TYR A 25 -11.64 -28.36 5.68
CA TYR A 25 -11.13 -29.46 4.85
C TYR A 25 -11.72 -30.77 5.37
N ASP A 26 -12.03 -31.71 4.48
CA ASP A 26 -12.62 -33.01 4.85
C ASP A 26 -11.78 -33.80 5.85
N LEU A 27 -10.47 -33.52 5.90
CA LEU A 27 -9.49 -34.23 6.75
C LEU A 27 -9.17 -33.51 8.07
N LEU A 28 -9.61 -32.26 8.26
CA LEU A 28 -9.28 -31.45 9.43
C LEU A 28 -10.56 -31.01 10.17
N PRO A 29 -10.59 -31.10 11.50
CA PRO A 29 -11.69 -30.57 12.27
C PRO A 29 -11.76 -29.04 12.08
N ARG A 30 -12.98 -28.51 12.00
CA ARG A 30 -13.19 -27.05 11.98
C ARG A 30 -12.81 -26.49 13.35
N ILE A 31 -11.80 -25.61 13.40
CA ILE A 31 -11.33 -24.99 14.65
C ILE A 31 -11.93 -23.58 14.81
N GLY A 32 -12.01 -22.78 13.75
CA GLY A 32 -12.61 -21.46 13.71
C GLY A 32 -13.89 -21.40 12.88
N PRO A 33 -14.53 -20.22 12.71
CA PRO A 33 -14.18 -18.94 13.33
C PRO A 33 -14.50 -18.90 14.84
N PHE A 34 -13.68 -18.16 15.57
CA PHE A 34 -13.91 -17.92 16.98
C PHE A 34 -14.92 -16.80 17.18
N GLU A 35 -15.61 -16.83 18.32
CA GLU A 35 -16.59 -15.82 18.70
C GLU A 35 -15.94 -14.44 18.86
N LEU A 36 -16.58 -13.39 18.31
CA LEU A 36 -15.99 -12.06 18.19
C LEU A 36 -15.80 -11.37 19.54
N SER A 37 -16.69 -11.62 20.51
CA SER A 37 -16.68 -11.03 21.84
C SER A 37 -15.38 -11.28 22.63
N TRP A 38 -14.72 -12.42 22.42
CA TRP A 38 -13.44 -12.70 23.06
C TRP A 38 -12.26 -12.66 22.08
N PHE A 39 -12.46 -13.04 20.81
CA PHE A 39 -11.33 -13.16 19.87
C PHE A 39 -10.77 -11.79 19.46
N ARG A 40 -11.61 -10.77 19.25
CA ARG A 40 -11.14 -9.43 18.89
C ARG A 40 -10.32 -8.77 20.00
N PRO A 41 -10.77 -8.72 21.27
CA PRO A 41 -9.94 -8.25 22.38
C PRO A 41 -8.65 -9.07 22.55
N PHE A 42 -8.71 -10.40 22.37
CA PHE A 42 -7.56 -11.30 22.49
C PHE A 42 -6.51 -11.04 21.40
N ILE A 43 -6.90 -10.99 20.12
CA ILE A 43 -5.96 -10.77 19.02
C ILE A 43 -5.34 -9.37 19.09
N TYR A 44 -6.13 -8.36 19.47
CA TYR A 44 -5.65 -7.00 19.73
C TYR A 44 -4.62 -7.00 20.87
N TRP A 45 -4.94 -7.62 21.99
CA TRP A 45 -4.03 -7.77 23.12
C TRP A 45 -2.72 -8.45 22.73
N ALA A 46 -2.79 -9.59 22.05
CA ALA A 46 -1.61 -10.33 21.62
C ALA A 46 -0.70 -9.51 20.69
N CYS A 47 -1.30 -8.78 19.73
CA CYS A 47 -0.61 -7.89 18.83
C CYS A 47 0.06 -6.72 19.56
N MET A 48 -0.66 -6.07 20.47
CA MET A 48 -0.09 -4.93 21.21
C MET A 48 1.00 -5.38 22.17
N CYS A 49 0.88 -6.55 22.79
CA CYS A 49 1.97 -7.15 23.58
C CYS A 49 3.21 -7.45 22.72
N ALA A 50 3.03 -8.02 21.53
CA ALA A 50 4.12 -8.23 20.58
C ALA A 50 4.85 -6.91 20.26
N VAL A 51 4.08 -5.85 19.98
CA VAL A 51 4.64 -4.52 19.71
C VAL A 51 5.36 -3.95 20.92
N LEU A 52 4.73 -3.92 22.11
CA LEU A 52 5.33 -3.37 23.33
C LEU A 52 6.65 -4.05 23.70
N LEU A 53 6.75 -5.38 23.54
CA LEU A 53 7.97 -6.12 23.82
C LEU A 53 9.14 -5.77 22.88
N GLY A 54 8.83 -5.31 21.66
CA GLY A 54 9.82 -4.83 20.69
C GLY A 54 10.13 -3.33 20.80
N LEU A 55 9.35 -2.56 21.58
CA LEU A 55 9.49 -1.11 21.68
C LEU A 55 10.59 -0.66 22.64
N GLN A 56 11.39 0.31 22.21
CA GLN A 56 12.30 1.07 23.06
C GLN A 56 11.64 2.39 23.47
N VAL A 57 11.00 2.41 24.66
CA VAL A 57 10.36 3.61 25.22
C VAL A 57 11.37 4.47 26.00
N ALA A 58 12.30 3.84 26.71
CA ALA A 58 13.34 4.51 27.49
C ALA A 58 14.73 4.05 27.08
N GLN A 59 15.73 4.93 27.23
CA GLN A 59 17.13 4.63 26.93
C GLN A 59 17.73 3.58 27.89
N ASN A 60 17.27 3.58 29.16
CA ASN A 60 17.70 2.60 30.15
C ASN A 60 16.91 1.29 29.97
N THR A 61 17.61 0.19 29.72
CA THR A 61 17.01 -1.13 29.46
C THR A 61 16.12 -1.66 30.59
N ARG A 62 16.45 -1.37 31.86
CA ARG A 62 15.62 -1.76 33.03
C ARG A 62 14.35 -0.91 33.10
N ALA A 63 14.47 0.41 32.97
CA ALA A 63 13.33 1.31 32.94
C ALA A 63 12.39 0.99 31.76
N ASN A 64 12.95 0.70 30.58
CA ASN A 64 12.18 0.29 29.41
C ASN A 64 11.40 -1.00 29.67
N GLY A 65 12.04 -2.00 30.30
CA GLY A 65 11.37 -3.25 30.67
C GLY A 65 10.20 -3.03 31.64
N CYS A 66 10.41 -2.21 32.68
CA CYS A 66 9.34 -1.89 33.65
C CYS A 66 8.16 -1.16 32.98
N ILE A 67 8.43 -0.15 32.14
CA ILE A 67 7.40 0.60 31.41
C ILE A 67 6.59 -0.35 30.52
N ASN A 68 7.25 -1.16 29.71
CA ASN A 68 6.56 -2.07 28.78
C ASN A 68 5.71 -3.10 29.52
N VAL A 69 6.20 -3.64 30.64
CA VAL A 69 5.41 -4.56 31.47
C VAL A 69 4.20 -3.86 32.10
N THR A 70 4.36 -2.64 32.61
CA THR A 70 3.25 -1.86 33.17
C THR A 70 2.18 -1.58 32.10
N LEU A 71 2.59 -1.15 30.88
CA LEU A 71 1.67 -0.93 29.77
C LEU A 71 0.97 -2.23 29.33
N ALA A 72 1.67 -3.37 29.35
CA ALA A 72 1.08 -4.66 29.03
C ALA A 72 0.04 -5.11 30.07
N ILE A 73 0.27 -4.82 31.37
CA ILE A 73 -0.69 -5.09 32.45
C ILE A 73 -1.94 -4.22 32.26
N ILE A 74 -1.79 -2.92 32.02
CA ILE A 74 -2.90 -2.00 31.77
C ILE A 74 -3.70 -2.49 30.54
N LEU A 75 -3.03 -2.85 29.46
CA LEU A 75 -3.67 -3.39 28.26
C LEU A 75 -4.45 -4.67 28.56
N THR A 76 -3.89 -5.57 29.39
CA THR A 76 -4.57 -6.81 29.79
C THR A 76 -5.86 -6.53 30.53
N ILE A 77 -5.84 -5.57 31.47
CA ILE A 77 -7.05 -5.17 32.22
C ILE A 77 -8.11 -4.60 31.26
N ILE A 78 -7.72 -3.70 30.36
CA ILE A 78 -8.60 -3.07 29.38
C ILE A 78 -9.24 -4.12 28.44
N CYS A 79 -8.46 -5.06 27.91
CA CYS A 79 -8.96 -6.11 27.01
C CYS A 79 -9.84 -7.14 27.75
N PHE A 80 -9.51 -7.48 29.00
CA PHE A 80 -10.33 -8.36 29.81
C PHE A 80 -11.70 -7.72 30.13
N ASP A 81 -11.72 -6.43 30.45
CA ASP A 81 -12.96 -5.70 30.69
C ASP A 81 -13.82 -5.60 29.43
N SER A 82 -13.20 -5.40 28.24
CA SER A 82 -13.95 -5.43 26.97
C SER A 82 -14.63 -6.77 26.73
N HIS A 83 -13.97 -7.90 27.04
CA HIS A 83 -14.59 -9.21 26.95
C HIS A 83 -15.74 -9.36 27.94
N ARG A 84 -15.56 -8.94 29.20
CA ARG A 84 -16.60 -8.97 30.23
C ARG A 84 -17.85 -8.20 29.81
N VAL A 85 -17.66 -6.98 29.31
CA VAL A 85 -18.78 -6.13 28.85
C VAL A 85 -19.39 -6.69 27.55
N GLY A 86 -18.57 -7.24 26.65
CA GLY A 86 -19.05 -7.90 25.44
C GLY A 86 -20.05 -9.02 25.72
N VAL A 87 -19.76 -9.89 26.70
CA VAL A 87 -20.69 -10.95 27.13
C VAL A 87 -21.99 -10.36 27.71
N LEU A 88 -21.88 -9.29 28.53
CA LEU A 88 -23.07 -8.63 29.09
C LEU A 88 -23.95 -7.99 28.01
N LEU A 89 -23.36 -7.42 26.97
CA LEU A 89 -24.08 -6.83 25.82
C LEU A 89 -24.84 -7.89 25.00
N GLU A 90 -24.34 -9.13 24.96
CA GLU A 90 -25.03 -10.25 24.29
C GLU A 90 -26.20 -10.78 25.10
N GLU A 91 -26.09 -10.76 26.44
CA GLU A 91 -27.11 -11.33 27.36
C GLU A 91 -28.20 -10.34 27.76
N SER A 92 -27.91 -9.02 27.79
CA SER A 92 -28.84 -8.02 28.33
C SER A 92 -28.58 -6.62 27.75
N VAL A 93 -29.56 -5.71 27.99
CA VAL A 93 -29.35 -4.28 27.75
C VAL A 93 -28.38 -3.74 28.80
N PHE A 94 -27.21 -3.29 28.34
CA PHE A 94 -26.16 -2.74 29.17
C PHE A 94 -26.04 -1.23 28.94
N PHE A 95 -26.02 -0.45 30.03
CA PHE A 95 -25.81 0.99 29.97
C PHE A 95 -24.39 1.31 30.45
N PHE A 96 -23.66 2.05 29.63
CA PHE A 96 -22.29 2.45 29.97
C PHE A 96 -22.29 3.48 31.12
N GLY A 97 -21.36 3.27 32.07
CA GLY A 97 -21.13 4.15 33.19
C GLY A 97 -19.78 4.90 33.11
N GLN A 98 -19.44 5.55 34.22
CA GLN A 98 -18.18 6.28 34.32
C GLN A 98 -16.95 5.35 34.24
N SER A 99 -17.06 4.09 34.71
CA SER A 99 -15.98 3.10 34.60
C SER A 99 -15.66 2.78 33.16
N GLU A 100 -16.66 2.52 32.33
CA GLU A 100 -16.52 2.20 30.93
C GLU A 100 -15.99 3.42 30.13
N PHE A 101 -16.41 4.63 30.52
CA PHE A 101 -15.86 5.87 29.97
C PHE A 101 -14.34 6.00 30.21
N VAL A 102 -13.91 5.82 31.46
CA VAL A 102 -12.48 5.92 31.83
C VAL A 102 -11.66 4.85 31.12
N ILE A 103 -12.17 3.62 31.04
CA ILE A 103 -11.49 2.51 30.33
C ILE A 103 -11.38 2.81 28.83
N SER A 104 -12.42 3.36 28.22
CA SER A 104 -12.40 3.74 26.79
C SER A 104 -11.39 4.84 26.49
N LEU A 105 -11.27 5.84 27.37
CA LEU A 105 -10.24 6.87 27.25
C LEU A 105 -8.82 6.31 27.46
N ALA A 106 -8.66 5.39 28.39
CA ALA A 106 -7.39 4.70 28.61
C ALA A 106 -7.00 3.85 27.38
N ALA A 107 -7.97 3.13 26.81
CA ALA A 107 -7.79 2.35 25.57
C ALA A 107 -7.38 3.25 24.39
N LEU A 108 -8.07 4.38 24.19
CA LEU A 108 -7.72 5.37 23.16
C LEU A 108 -6.31 5.92 23.38
N SER A 109 -5.98 6.33 24.60
CA SER A 109 -4.69 6.92 24.94
C SER A 109 -3.55 5.92 24.70
N LEU A 110 -3.74 4.66 25.10
CA LEU A 110 -2.77 3.59 24.91
C LEU A 110 -2.60 3.24 23.42
N CYS A 111 -3.72 3.16 22.68
CA CYS A 111 -3.73 2.93 21.24
C CYS A 111 -2.94 4.01 20.49
N VAL A 112 -3.22 5.29 20.76
CA VAL A 112 -2.53 6.44 20.16
C VAL A 112 -1.05 6.45 20.55
N PHE A 113 -0.72 6.18 21.82
CA PHE A 113 0.66 6.13 22.30
C PHE A 113 1.47 5.03 21.60
N ILE A 114 0.96 3.79 21.52
CA ILE A 114 1.64 2.68 20.85
C ILE A 114 1.83 3.01 19.37
N SER A 115 0.79 3.51 18.71
CA SER A 115 0.85 3.87 17.29
C SER A 115 1.84 4.98 17.01
N TRP A 116 1.91 5.99 17.89
CA TRP A 116 2.92 7.03 17.84
C TRP A 116 4.35 6.47 17.87
N ARG A 117 4.60 5.54 18.78
CA ARG A 117 5.94 4.96 18.96
C ARG A 117 6.36 4.09 17.79
N VAL A 118 5.41 3.48 17.08
CA VAL A 118 5.67 2.59 15.93
C VAL A 118 5.73 3.34 14.60
N TRP A 119 4.82 4.30 14.39
CA TRP A 119 4.58 4.95 13.09
C TRP A 119 4.84 6.45 13.07
N GLY A 120 5.13 7.04 14.23
CA GLY A 120 5.44 8.46 14.35
C GLY A 120 4.23 9.37 14.57
N TYR A 121 4.49 10.68 14.50
CA TYR A 121 3.52 11.72 14.84
C TYR A 121 2.25 11.78 13.98
N PRO A 122 2.27 11.57 12.65
CA PRO A 122 1.07 11.79 11.83
C PRO A 122 -0.13 10.97 12.29
N ILE A 123 0.09 9.69 12.62
CA ILE A 123 -0.96 8.79 13.11
C ILE A 123 -1.47 9.20 14.49
N ALA A 124 -0.56 9.60 15.38
CA ALA A 124 -0.93 10.05 16.72
C ALA A 124 -1.78 11.32 16.67
N ILE A 125 -1.41 12.28 15.84
CA ILE A 125 -2.17 13.53 15.65
C ILE A 125 -3.57 13.20 15.09
N LEU A 126 -3.64 12.36 14.06
CA LEU A 126 -4.92 11.96 13.46
C LEU A 126 -5.84 11.29 14.49
N GLY A 127 -5.35 10.33 15.26
CA GLY A 127 -6.13 9.65 16.29
C GLY A 127 -6.56 10.56 17.44
N THR A 128 -5.66 11.48 17.84
CA THR A 128 -5.97 12.46 18.89
C THR A 128 -7.03 13.47 18.43
N ILE A 129 -6.89 14.00 17.21
CA ILE A 129 -7.90 14.92 16.63
C ILE A 129 -9.24 14.23 16.47
N ALA A 130 -9.26 12.98 15.97
CA ALA A 130 -10.50 12.22 15.80
C ALA A 130 -11.18 11.98 17.15
N GLY A 131 -10.45 11.48 18.15
CA GLY A 131 -11.02 11.27 19.49
C GLY A 131 -11.50 12.57 20.14
N ALA A 132 -10.73 13.65 20.01
CA ALA A 132 -11.14 14.97 20.52
C ALA A 132 -12.38 15.50 19.77
N TYR A 133 -12.46 15.31 18.45
CA TYR A 133 -13.63 15.74 17.67
C TYR A 133 -14.88 14.93 18.02
N LEU A 134 -14.75 13.64 18.27
CA LEU A 134 -15.86 12.81 18.71
C LEU A 134 -16.46 13.33 20.04
N LEU A 135 -15.60 13.68 20.99
CA LEU A 135 -16.01 14.06 22.35
C LEU A 135 -16.39 15.54 22.49
N LEU A 136 -15.74 16.42 21.72
CA LEU A 136 -15.86 17.87 21.88
C LEU A 136 -16.48 18.58 20.68
N GLY A 137 -16.81 17.86 19.61
CA GLY A 137 -17.33 18.43 18.37
C GLY A 137 -18.66 19.18 18.52
N GLN A 138 -19.45 18.88 19.54
CA GLN A 138 -20.67 19.61 19.87
C GLN A 138 -20.43 21.08 20.27
N TYR A 139 -19.21 21.44 20.66
CA TYR A 139 -18.84 22.81 21.04
C TYR A 139 -18.22 23.60 19.86
N LEU A 140 -18.07 22.99 18.71
CA LEU A 140 -17.53 23.66 17.53
C LEU A 140 -18.63 24.47 16.81
N PRO A 141 -18.24 25.53 16.07
CA PRO A 141 -19.18 26.29 15.24
C PRO A 141 -19.63 25.47 14.01
N GLU A 142 -20.82 25.82 13.46
CA GLU A 142 -21.24 25.30 12.17
C GLU A 142 -20.21 25.67 11.06
N PRO A 143 -19.96 24.80 10.07
CA PRO A 143 -20.64 23.54 9.76
C PRO A 143 -20.08 22.31 10.50
N PHE A 144 -19.11 22.49 11.41
CA PHE A 144 -18.40 21.38 12.05
C PHE A 144 -19.03 20.94 13.39
N ALA A 145 -20.03 21.66 13.88
CA ALA A 145 -20.78 21.26 15.09
C ALA A 145 -21.36 19.85 14.95
N THR A 146 -21.18 19.01 15.99
CA THR A 146 -21.83 17.70 16.07
C THR A 146 -23.13 17.78 16.87
N GLY A 147 -24.02 16.80 16.69
CA GLY A 147 -25.21 16.70 17.55
C GLY A 147 -24.85 16.53 19.02
N SER A 148 -25.70 17.03 19.91
CA SER A 148 -25.54 16.78 21.34
C SER A 148 -25.84 15.33 21.66
N ALA A 149 -24.87 14.62 22.23
CA ALA A 149 -25.01 13.24 22.67
C ALA A 149 -24.29 13.05 24.02
N ASP A 150 -24.65 12.03 24.75
CA ASP A 150 -23.98 11.69 26.01
C ASP A 150 -22.53 11.30 25.73
N ILE A 151 -21.61 11.99 26.37
CA ILE A 151 -20.16 11.79 26.19
C ILE A 151 -19.72 10.38 26.62
N ILE A 152 -20.41 9.80 27.62
CA ILE A 152 -20.12 8.44 28.10
C ILE A 152 -20.48 7.43 27.01
N GLU A 153 -21.68 7.55 26.44
CA GLU A 153 -22.15 6.69 25.35
C GLU A 153 -21.29 6.83 24.10
N LEU A 154 -20.93 8.07 23.72
CA LEU A 154 -20.03 8.34 22.60
C LEU A 154 -18.66 7.68 22.77
N ALA A 155 -18.04 7.82 23.96
CA ALA A 155 -16.72 7.25 24.22
C ALA A 155 -16.78 5.72 24.32
N ALA A 156 -17.66 5.19 25.13
CA ALA A 156 -17.74 3.75 25.35
C ALA A 156 -18.27 3.01 24.12
N GLY A 157 -19.39 3.45 23.56
CA GLY A 157 -20.06 2.79 22.45
C GLY A 157 -19.33 2.91 21.12
N ASN A 158 -18.61 4.03 20.86
CA ASN A 158 -17.94 4.19 19.56
C ASN A 158 -16.43 3.92 19.59
N LEU A 159 -15.73 4.07 20.72
CA LEU A 159 -14.27 3.93 20.72
C LEU A 159 -13.80 2.52 21.09
N TRP A 160 -14.43 1.86 22.08
CA TRP A 160 -13.86 0.66 22.67
C TRP A 160 -14.77 -0.56 22.70
N TYR A 161 -16.01 -0.46 23.17
CA TYR A 161 -16.87 -1.64 23.41
C TYR A 161 -17.67 -2.08 22.19
N SER A 162 -17.67 -1.33 21.09
CA SER A 162 -18.33 -1.75 19.87
C SER A 162 -17.48 -2.78 19.09
N ILE A 163 -18.13 -3.84 18.64
CA ILE A 163 -17.54 -4.79 17.69
C ILE A 163 -17.63 -4.29 16.24
N ASP A 164 -18.49 -3.30 15.95
CA ASP A 164 -18.66 -2.76 14.60
C ASP A 164 -17.81 -1.52 14.36
N GLN A 165 -17.50 -0.75 15.40
CA GLN A 165 -16.81 0.54 15.30
C GLN A 165 -15.64 0.63 16.30
N GLY A 166 -14.82 1.67 16.16
CA GLY A 166 -13.72 1.94 17.09
C GLY A 166 -12.53 1.00 16.96
N ILE A 167 -11.80 0.87 18.05
CA ILE A 167 -10.51 0.15 18.12
C ILE A 167 -10.70 -1.34 17.83
N LEU A 168 -11.73 -1.96 18.36
CA LEU A 168 -12.05 -3.38 18.17
C LEU A 168 -13.03 -3.65 17.02
N GLY A 169 -13.37 -2.62 16.26
CA GLY A 169 -14.41 -2.64 15.24
C GLY A 169 -14.08 -3.46 13.98
N ASN A 170 -14.92 -3.29 12.97
CA ASN A 170 -14.86 -4.07 11.72
C ASN A 170 -13.51 -3.99 11.00
N ILE A 171 -12.79 -2.87 11.08
CA ILE A 171 -11.46 -2.73 10.45
C ILE A 171 -10.46 -3.71 11.08
N LEU A 172 -10.43 -3.82 12.40
CA LEU A 172 -9.63 -4.84 13.10
C LEU A 172 -10.08 -6.25 12.68
N GLY A 173 -11.40 -6.47 12.57
CA GLY A 173 -11.96 -7.72 12.07
C GLY A 173 -11.40 -8.11 10.72
N ILE A 174 -11.52 -7.24 9.70
CA ILE A 174 -11.01 -7.48 8.34
C ILE A 174 -9.51 -7.74 8.34
N VAL A 175 -8.73 -6.95 9.09
CA VAL A 175 -7.28 -7.13 9.16
C VAL A 175 -6.90 -8.45 9.81
N SER A 176 -7.59 -8.88 10.85
CA SER A 176 -7.29 -10.14 11.55
C SER A 176 -7.79 -11.39 10.81
N THR A 177 -8.79 -11.27 9.93
CA THR A 177 -9.36 -12.40 9.18
C THR A 177 -8.88 -12.48 7.73
N THR A 178 -8.87 -11.36 7.01
CA THR A 178 -8.56 -11.34 5.57
C THR A 178 -7.10 -10.99 5.29
N VAL A 179 -6.56 -9.98 5.99
CA VAL A 179 -5.20 -9.46 5.69
C VAL A 179 -4.10 -10.28 6.35
N LEU A 180 -4.31 -10.71 7.60
CA LEU A 180 -3.31 -11.46 8.38
C LEU A 180 -2.77 -12.70 7.65
N PRO A 181 -3.59 -13.59 7.06
CA PRO A 181 -3.09 -14.74 6.33
C PRO A 181 -2.16 -14.39 5.17
N PHE A 182 -2.46 -13.30 4.43
CA PHE A 182 -1.62 -12.84 3.33
C PHE A 182 -0.28 -12.27 3.80
N ILE A 183 -0.26 -11.53 4.91
CA ILE A 183 0.99 -11.01 5.47
C ILE A 183 1.87 -12.17 5.97
N VAL A 184 1.26 -13.15 6.62
CA VAL A 184 1.99 -14.34 7.08
C VAL A 184 2.52 -15.14 5.88
N LEU A 185 1.71 -15.32 4.83
CA LEU A 185 2.15 -15.94 3.58
C LEU A 185 3.34 -15.19 2.98
N GLY A 186 3.24 -13.86 2.85
CA GLY A 186 4.33 -13.02 2.34
C GLY A 186 5.63 -13.18 3.14
N ALA A 187 5.52 -13.22 4.48
CA ALA A 187 6.68 -13.44 5.35
C ALA A 187 7.29 -14.85 5.17
N VAL A 188 6.48 -15.88 4.95
CA VAL A 188 6.97 -17.24 4.66
C VAL A 188 7.62 -17.31 3.28
N LEU A 189 7.04 -16.67 2.27
CA LEU A 189 7.61 -16.57 0.92
C LEU A 189 8.96 -15.84 0.92
N ASP A 190 9.09 -14.76 1.70
CA ASP A 190 10.37 -14.06 1.89
C ASP A 190 11.39 -14.95 2.60
N GLY A 191 10.95 -15.67 3.63
CA GLY A 191 11.77 -16.62 4.39
C GLY A 191 12.33 -17.80 3.59
N VAL A 192 11.76 -18.11 2.43
CA VAL A 192 12.26 -19.14 1.48
C VAL A 192 13.48 -18.66 0.67
N GLY A 193 13.88 -17.36 0.80
CA GLY A 193 15.08 -16.82 0.16
C GLY A 193 14.91 -16.47 -1.32
N ALA A 194 13.69 -16.26 -1.77
CA ALA A 194 13.39 -16.03 -3.18
C ALA A 194 13.82 -14.65 -3.70
N GLY A 195 13.94 -13.64 -2.83
CA GLY A 195 14.26 -12.27 -3.22
C GLY A 195 15.57 -12.18 -4.02
N GLY A 196 16.64 -12.80 -3.54
CA GLY A 196 17.94 -12.85 -4.24
C GLY A 196 17.87 -13.51 -5.62
N SER A 197 17.07 -14.58 -5.75
CA SER A 197 16.88 -15.28 -7.02
C SER A 197 16.08 -14.44 -8.02
N MET A 198 15.06 -13.71 -7.57
CA MET A 198 14.30 -12.78 -8.41
C MET A 198 15.21 -11.67 -8.96
N ILE A 199 16.09 -11.10 -8.13
CA ILE A 199 17.03 -10.07 -8.57
C ILE A 199 18.00 -10.63 -9.60
N ARG A 200 18.63 -11.80 -9.38
CA ARG A 200 19.56 -12.42 -10.34
C ARG A 200 18.89 -12.69 -11.68
N ILE A 201 17.70 -13.27 -11.66
CA ILE A 201 16.94 -13.56 -12.90
C ILE A 201 16.59 -12.26 -13.62
N ALA A 202 16.06 -11.26 -12.90
CA ALA A 202 15.72 -9.96 -13.50
C ALA A 202 16.97 -9.28 -14.09
N PHE A 203 18.09 -9.33 -13.38
CA PHE A 203 19.34 -8.75 -13.86
C PHE A 203 19.87 -9.45 -15.11
N PHE A 204 19.85 -10.78 -15.15
CA PHE A 204 20.27 -11.56 -16.32
C PHE A 204 19.48 -11.18 -17.59
N PHE A 205 18.14 -11.02 -17.47
CA PHE A 205 17.33 -10.66 -18.63
C PHE A 205 17.44 -9.17 -19.02
N MET A 206 17.66 -8.28 -18.04
CA MET A 206 17.63 -6.84 -18.27
C MET A 206 19.01 -6.22 -18.55
N SER A 207 20.12 -6.85 -18.19
CA SER A 207 21.48 -6.33 -18.35
C SER A 207 21.81 -5.91 -19.78
N ARG A 208 21.28 -6.62 -20.77
CA ARG A 208 21.45 -6.34 -22.21
C ARG A 208 20.86 -5.01 -22.69
N PHE A 209 19.92 -4.44 -21.94
CA PHE A 209 19.28 -3.18 -22.32
C PHE A 209 20.04 -1.98 -21.77
N ARG A 210 19.93 -0.82 -22.45
CA ARG A 210 20.46 0.45 -21.94
C ARG A 210 19.83 0.76 -20.59
N GLY A 211 20.67 0.96 -19.56
CA GLY A 211 20.17 1.12 -18.18
C GLY A 211 19.74 -0.18 -17.51
N GLY A 212 20.25 -1.33 -17.95
CA GLY A 212 19.90 -2.69 -17.52
C GLY A 212 19.70 -2.88 -16.01
N PRO A 213 20.61 -2.43 -15.12
CA PRO A 213 20.41 -2.54 -13.67
C PRO A 213 19.18 -1.81 -13.15
N ALA A 214 18.82 -0.65 -13.72
CA ALA A 214 17.62 0.08 -13.34
C ALA A 214 16.34 -0.66 -13.80
N TYR A 215 16.37 -1.27 -14.98
CA TYR A 215 15.29 -2.15 -15.43
C TYR A 215 15.17 -3.41 -14.59
N ALA A 216 16.30 -4.00 -14.19
CA ALA A 216 16.31 -5.15 -13.30
C ALA A 216 15.72 -4.82 -11.92
N ALA A 217 16.00 -3.62 -11.40
CA ALA A 217 15.37 -3.12 -10.18
C ALA A 217 13.86 -3.03 -10.34
N VAL A 218 13.36 -2.44 -11.43
CA VAL A 218 11.90 -2.36 -11.69
C VAL A 218 11.28 -3.75 -11.79
N ALA A 219 11.89 -4.67 -12.54
CA ALA A 219 11.36 -6.02 -12.72
C ALA A 219 11.39 -6.83 -11.43
N SER A 220 12.51 -6.80 -10.68
CA SER A 220 12.61 -7.53 -9.40
C SER A 220 11.70 -6.94 -8.33
N SER A 221 11.60 -5.59 -8.23
CA SER A 221 10.67 -4.94 -7.30
C SER A 221 9.21 -5.14 -7.69
N ALA A 222 8.89 -5.27 -8.98
CA ALA A 222 7.55 -5.69 -9.41
C ALA A 222 7.22 -7.09 -8.90
N LEU A 223 8.10 -8.06 -9.15
CA LEU A 223 7.91 -9.44 -8.72
C LEU A 223 7.85 -9.57 -7.19
N PHE A 224 8.79 -8.95 -6.47
CA PHE A 224 8.81 -8.97 -5.02
C PHE A 224 7.63 -8.20 -4.41
N GLY A 225 7.25 -7.08 -5.01
CA GLY A 225 6.15 -6.23 -4.59
C GLY A 225 4.79 -6.94 -4.63
N THR A 226 4.56 -7.81 -5.63
CA THR A 226 3.33 -8.63 -5.70
C THR A 226 3.18 -9.58 -4.50
N VAL A 227 4.25 -9.85 -3.77
CA VAL A 227 4.28 -10.77 -2.63
C VAL A 227 4.34 -10.02 -1.31
N SER A 228 5.19 -8.98 -1.19
CA SER A 228 5.43 -8.25 0.05
C SER A 228 4.31 -7.29 0.44
N GLY A 229 3.59 -6.74 -0.55
CA GLY A 229 2.51 -5.77 -0.36
C GLY A 229 2.90 -4.45 0.33
N SER A 230 4.18 -4.22 0.61
CA SER A 230 4.70 -3.04 1.30
C SER A 230 5.84 -2.39 0.53
N ALA A 231 5.67 -1.11 0.11
CA ALA A 231 6.69 -0.38 -0.62
C ALA A 231 8.01 -0.26 0.17
N VAL A 232 7.94 0.05 1.46
CA VAL A 232 9.14 0.21 2.30
C VAL A 232 9.87 -1.12 2.50
N ALA A 233 9.13 -2.20 2.74
CA ALA A 233 9.72 -3.54 2.87
C ALA A 233 10.37 -3.98 1.55
N ASN A 234 9.75 -3.67 0.41
CA ASN A 234 10.29 -3.95 -0.92
C ASN A 234 11.57 -3.16 -1.17
N VAL A 235 11.61 -1.84 -0.90
CA VAL A 235 12.82 -1.01 -1.00
C VAL A 235 13.97 -1.59 -0.16
N VAL A 236 13.70 -2.04 1.06
CA VAL A 236 14.74 -2.62 1.92
C VAL A 236 15.17 -3.99 1.41
N GLY A 237 14.24 -4.82 0.95
CA GLY A 237 14.51 -6.19 0.49
C GLY A 237 15.29 -6.25 -0.82
N THR A 238 14.93 -5.45 -1.80
CA THR A 238 15.57 -5.43 -3.13
C THR A 238 16.60 -4.32 -3.28
N GLY A 239 16.34 -3.13 -2.71
CA GLY A 239 17.14 -1.93 -2.92
C GLY A 239 18.57 -2.01 -2.37
N VAL A 240 18.81 -2.81 -1.33
CA VAL A 240 20.18 -3.03 -0.81
C VAL A 240 21.11 -3.62 -1.90
N VAL A 241 20.56 -4.37 -2.84
CA VAL A 241 21.30 -4.96 -3.96
C VAL A 241 21.19 -4.09 -5.22
N THR A 242 19.97 -3.70 -5.57
CA THR A 242 19.67 -3.02 -6.85
C THR A 242 20.20 -1.59 -6.92
N ILE A 243 20.05 -0.80 -5.83
CA ILE A 243 20.51 0.60 -5.80
C ILE A 243 22.02 0.72 -6.05
N PRO A 244 22.92 -0.03 -5.37
CA PRO A 244 24.35 0.00 -5.69
C PRO A 244 24.67 -0.39 -7.14
N MET A 245 23.90 -1.32 -7.73
CA MET A 245 24.09 -1.74 -9.12
C MET A 245 23.71 -0.61 -10.09
N ILE A 246 22.62 0.12 -9.83
CA ILE A 246 22.21 1.27 -10.64
C ILE A 246 23.27 2.39 -10.56
N LYS A 247 23.73 2.71 -9.34
CA LYS A 247 24.80 3.71 -9.12
C LYS A 247 26.08 3.38 -9.90
N LYS A 248 26.52 2.12 -9.89
CA LYS A 248 27.73 1.68 -10.63
C LYS A 248 27.65 1.92 -12.12
N LYS A 249 26.44 1.97 -12.71
CA LYS A 249 26.23 2.24 -14.15
C LYS A 249 26.24 3.74 -14.48
N GLY A 250 26.39 4.62 -13.50
CA GLY A 250 26.52 6.07 -13.73
C GLY A 250 25.25 6.88 -13.50
N PHE A 251 24.20 6.28 -12.96
CA PHE A 251 23.05 7.05 -12.48
C PHE A 251 23.38 7.75 -11.15
N SER A 252 22.77 8.92 -10.92
CA SER A 252 22.94 9.65 -9.66
C SER A 252 22.38 8.87 -8.46
N ASN A 253 22.86 9.19 -7.26
CA ASN A 253 22.39 8.58 -6.02
C ASN A 253 20.88 8.75 -5.86
N GLU A 254 20.38 9.97 -6.08
CA GLU A 254 18.97 10.31 -5.96
C GLU A 254 18.11 9.59 -6.99
N PHE A 255 18.57 9.49 -8.24
CA PHE A 255 17.82 8.78 -9.28
C PHE A 255 17.81 7.26 -9.02
N SER A 256 18.93 6.69 -8.57
CA SER A 256 19.01 5.26 -8.22
C SER A 256 18.05 4.88 -7.10
N GLY A 257 17.99 5.71 -6.04
CA GLY A 257 17.00 5.55 -4.98
C GLY A 257 15.57 5.79 -5.46
N ALA A 258 15.36 6.74 -6.38
CA ALA A 258 14.05 7.07 -6.93
C ALA A 258 13.45 5.94 -7.77
N VAL A 259 14.26 5.27 -8.60
CA VAL A 259 13.84 4.11 -9.40
C VAL A 259 13.33 3.01 -8.49
N GLU A 260 14.10 2.67 -7.45
CA GLU A 260 13.73 1.62 -6.50
C GLU A 260 12.47 1.98 -5.72
N ALA A 261 12.37 3.22 -5.20
CA ALA A 261 11.18 3.67 -4.46
C ALA A 261 9.92 3.66 -5.33
N ALA A 262 10.01 4.15 -6.58
CA ALA A 262 8.89 4.16 -7.51
C ALA A 262 8.46 2.73 -7.90
N ALA A 263 9.42 1.85 -8.21
CA ALA A 263 9.15 0.45 -8.55
C ALA A 263 8.51 -0.31 -7.39
N SER A 264 9.06 -0.16 -6.18
CA SER A 264 8.52 -0.78 -4.96
C SER A 264 7.11 -0.29 -4.62
N THR A 265 6.81 0.97 -4.90
CA THR A 265 5.49 1.56 -4.71
C THR A 265 4.46 0.92 -5.63
N GLY A 266 4.80 0.71 -6.91
CA GLY A 266 3.96 0.02 -7.88
C GLY A 266 3.58 -1.41 -7.50
N GLY A 267 4.43 -2.11 -6.74
CA GLY A 267 4.15 -3.46 -6.26
C GLY A 267 2.88 -3.58 -5.42
N GLN A 268 2.46 -2.50 -4.77
CA GLN A 268 1.23 -2.49 -3.98
C GLN A 268 -0.05 -2.50 -4.82
N ILE A 269 0.02 -2.04 -6.07
CA ILE A 269 -1.13 -2.02 -6.99
C ILE A 269 -1.09 -3.15 -8.01
N LEU A 270 0.01 -3.92 -8.08
CA LEU A 270 0.20 -4.97 -9.08
C LEU A 270 -0.40 -6.30 -8.60
N PRO A 271 -1.40 -6.87 -9.30
CA PRO A 271 -1.89 -8.21 -9.00
C PRO A 271 -0.80 -9.29 -9.13
N PRO A 272 -0.91 -10.47 -8.46
CA PRO A 272 -2.15 -10.97 -7.85
C PRO A 272 -2.34 -10.69 -6.35
N ILE A 273 -1.29 -10.48 -5.53
CA ILE A 273 -1.49 -10.32 -4.07
C ILE A 273 -1.76 -8.85 -3.72
N MET A 274 -1.07 -7.90 -4.40
CA MET A 274 -1.24 -6.46 -4.16
C MET A 274 -0.88 -6.06 -2.70
N GLY A 275 -1.19 -4.82 -2.31
CA GLY A 275 -1.10 -4.39 -0.92
C GLY A 275 -2.31 -4.80 -0.08
N ALA A 276 -2.15 -4.85 1.25
CA ALA A 276 -3.22 -5.17 2.19
C ALA A 276 -4.50 -4.32 1.99
N ALA A 277 -4.38 -3.10 1.49
CA ALA A 277 -5.50 -2.20 1.21
C ALA A 277 -6.43 -2.73 0.11
N ALA A 278 -5.91 -3.47 -0.88
CA ALA A 278 -6.75 -4.04 -1.93
C ALA A 278 -7.66 -5.17 -1.42
N LEU A 279 -7.20 -5.96 -0.44
CA LEU A 279 -8.01 -6.96 0.24
C LEU A 279 -9.15 -6.32 1.04
N VAL A 280 -8.81 -5.27 1.79
CA VAL A 280 -9.80 -4.50 2.57
C VAL A 280 -10.79 -3.78 1.64
N MET A 281 -10.32 -3.30 0.49
CA MET A 281 -11.17 -2.71 -0.54
C MET A 281 -12.26 -3.69 -1.01
N ALA A 282 -11.89 -4.94 -1.31
CA ALA A 282 -12.85 -5.97 -1.73
C ALA A 282 -13.95 -6.19 -0.69
N ASP A 283 -13.57 -6.26 0.60
CA ASP A 283 -14.52 -6.42 1.70
C ASP A 283 -15.42 -5.18 1.89
N ILE A 284 -14.85 -3.95 1.83
CA ILE A 284 -15.63 -2.70 2.01
C ILE A 284 -16.59 -2.47 0.83
N VAL A 285 -16.14 -2.72 -0.39
CA VAL A 285 -16.96 -2.53 -1.61
C VAL A 285 -17.98 -3.67 -1.77
N GLY A 286 -17.76 -4.81 -1.12
CA GLY A 286 -18.63 -5.99 -1.21
C GLY A 286 -18.50 -6.74 -2.54
N VAL A 287 -17.30 -6.70 -3.17
CA VAL A 287 -17.00 -7.40 -4.41
C VAL A 287 -15.96 -8.51 -4.19
N SER A 288 -15.86 -9.43 -5.15
CA SER A 288 -14.81 -10.44 -5.10
C SER A 288 -13.43 -9.80 -5.24
N TYR A 289 -12.42 -10.38 -4.57
CA TYR A 289 -11.04 -9.89 -4.70
C TYR A 289 -10.52 -9.98 -6.15
N ILE A 290 -11.00 -10.95 -6.93
CA ILE A 290 -10.68 -11.06 -8.37
C ILE A 290 -11.19 -9.84 -9.14
N THR A 291 -12.36 -9.31 -8.80
CA THR A 291 -12.91 -8.10 -9.41
C THR A 291 -11.96 -6.92 -9.19
N VAL A 292 -11.45 -6.76 -7.96
CA VAL A 292 -10.44 -5.72 -7.64
C VAL A 292 -9.14 -5.96 -8.42
N MET A 293 -8.65 -7.20 -8.47
CA MET A 293 -7.45 -7.56 -9.24
C MET A 293 -7.58 -7.21 -10.72
N LEU A 294 -8.70 -7.56 -11.34
CA LEU A 294 -8.96 -7.29 -12.75
C LEU A 294 -9.05 -5.78 -13.02
N ALA A 295 -9.73 -5.04 -12.16
CA ALA A 295 -9.85 -3.59 -12.29
C ALA A 295 -8.50 -2.86 -12.12
N ALA A 296 -7.60 -3.39 -11.29
CA ALA A 296 -6.27 -2.81 -11.08
C ALA A 296 -5.22 -3.25 -12.13
N LEU A 297 -5.47 -4.30 -12.91
CA LEU A 297 -4.45 -4.96 -13.74
C LEU A 297 -3.86 -4.01 -14.79
N ILE A 298 -4.71 -3.37 -15.61
CA ILE A 298 -4.26 -2.48 -16.68
C ILE A 298 -3.60 -1.23 -16.11
N PRO A 299 -4.17 -0.52 -15.11
CA PRO A 299 -3.52 0.57 -14.43
C PRO A 299 -2.13 0.24 -13.87
N ALA A 300 -1.98 -0.92 -13.23
CA ALA A 300 -0.72 -1.37 -12.67
C ALA A 300 0.32 -1.67 -13.75
N VAL A 301 -0.05 -2.40 -14.81
CA VAL A 301 0.84 -2.67 -15.94
C VAL A 301 1.27 -1.38 -16.63
N ALA A 302 0.33 -0.45 -16.86
CA ALA A 302 0.63 0.86 -17.43
C ALA A 302 1.65 1.63 -16.57
N TYR A 303 1.50 1.60 -15.26
CA TYR A 303 2.45 2.23 -14.36
C TYR A 303 3.87 1.66 -14.53
N TYR A 304 4.04 0.34 -14.53
CA TYR A 304 5.36 -0.28 -14.74
C TYR A 304 5.93 0.01 -16.13
N VAL A 305 5.12 -0.03 -17.18
CA VAL A 305 5.54 0.37 -18.53
C VAL A 305 6.05 1.81 -18.54
N SER A 306 5.38 2.72 -17.80
CA SER A 306 5.84 4.11 -17.69
C SER A 306 7.19 4.26 -17.00
N LEU A 307 7.48 3.42 -15.98
CA LEU A 307 8.79 3.39 -15.34
C LEU A 307 9.88 2.94 -16.31
N PHE A 308 9.65 1.86 -17.09
CA PHE A 308 10.58 1.42 -18.12
C PHE A 308 10.84 2.51 -19.16
N MET A 309 9.80 3.23 -19.62
CA MET A 309 9.97 4.36 -20.55
C MET A 309 10.83 5.48 -19.95
N THR A 310 10.52 5.89 -18.72
CA THR A 310 11.20 6.99 -18.04
C THR A 310 12.68 6.68 -17.78
N ILE A 311 13.00 5.46 -17.36
CA ILE A 311 14.37 4.97 -17.20
C ILE A 311 15.09 4.95 -18.54
N GLY A 312 14.42 4.51 -19.62
CA GLY A 312 15.00 4.49 -20.97
C GLY A 312 15.39 5.87 -21.48
N PHE A 313 14.57 6.90 -21.23
CA PHE A 313 14.91 8.29 -21.55
C PHE A 313 16.11 8.78 -20.75
N GLU A 314 16.17 8.50 -19.46
CA GLU A 314 17.30 8.91 -18.61
C GLU A 314 18.58 8.16 -18.96
N ALA A 315 18.53 6.84 -19.19
CA ALA A 315 19.67 6.05 -19.64
C ALA A 315 20.21 6.56 -20.99
N SER A 316 19.30 6.95 -21.89
CA SER A 316 19.67 7.53 -23.19
C SER A 316 20.27 8.93 -23.03
N ARG A 317 19.79 9.74 -22.08
CA ARG A 317 20.32 11.06 -21.75
C ARG A 317 21.77 10.99 -21.23
N LEU A 318 22.04 9.97 -20.41
CA LEU A 318 23.34 9.75 -19.79
C LEU A 318 24.29 8.90 -20.67
N ASP A 319 23.84 8.46 -21.85
CA ASP A 319 24.57 7.57 -22.77
C ASP A 319 25.03 6.25 -22.12
N ILE A 320 24.20 5.72 -21.24
CA ILE A 320 24.46 4.45 -20.55
C ILE A 320 24.19 3.29 -21.50
N GLU A 321 25.20 2.45 -21.74
CA GLU A 321 25.07 1.27 -22.59
C GLU A 321 24.69 0.02 -21.81
N GLY A 322 24.01 -0.92 -22.47
CA GLY A 322 23.76 -2.26 -21.95
C GLY A 322 25.03 -3.12 -22.05
N ASP A 323 25.16 -4.04 -21.09
CA ASP A 323 26.26 -5.00 -21.09
C ASP A 323 25.71 -6.39 -20.79
N ALA A 324 25.64 -7.25 -21.80
CA ALA A 324 25.11 -8.59 -21.68
C ALA A 324 26.02 -9.53 -20.87
N ASP A 325 27.32 -9.23 -20.83
CA ASP A 325 28.33 -10.07 -20.18
C ASP A 325 28.48 -9.77 -18.68
N GLU A 326 27.82 -8.70 -18.18
CA GLU A 326 27.90 -8.29 -16.78
C GLU A 326 27.09 -9.21 -15.84
N ALA A 327 26.11 -9.95 -16.36
CA ALA A 327 25.20 -10.75 -15.54
C ALA A 327 25.52 -12.23 -15.61
N ASP A 328 25.83 -12.83 -14.45
CA ASP A 328 25.95 -14.27 -14.34
C ASP A 328 24.62 -14.97 -14.68
N PRO A 329 24.66 -16.10 -15.40
CA PRO A 329 23.46 -16.85 -15.72
C PRO A 329 22.79 -17.40 -14.44
N PRO A 330 21.45 -17.42 -14.37
CA PRO A 330 20.74 -17.99 -13.25
C PRO A 330 21.08 -19.47 -13.05
N ILE A 331 21.32 -19.85 -11.81
CA ILE A 331 21.55 -21.25 -11.45
C ILE A 331 20.23 -22.01 -11.28
N SER A 332 20.26 -23.35 -11.33
CA SER A 332 19.06 -24.19 -11.19
C SER A 332 18.27 -23.88 -9.90
N GLN A 333 18.98 -23.52 -8.82
CA GLN A 333 18.34 -23.14 -7.55
C GLN A 333 17.50 -21.88 -7.67
N ASP A 334 17.86 -20.93 -8.52
CA ASP A 334 17.08 -19.69 -8.72
C ASP A 334 15.71 -19.99 -9.33
N TRP A 335 15.65 -20.91 -10.29
CA TRP A 335 14.38 -21.34 -10.89
C TRP A 335 13.51 -22.12 -9.90
N ILE A 336 14.12 -22.95 -9.04
CA ILE A 336 13.41 -23.63 -7.97
C ILE A 336 12.83 -22.62 -6.99
N ASN A 337 13.61 -21.64 -6.56
CA ASN A 337 13.14 -20.57 -5.67
C ASN A 337 12.01 -19.76 -6.30
N LEU A 338 12.07 -19.48 -7.60
CA LEU A 338 10.99 -18.82 -8.33
C LEU A 338 9.71 -19.67 -8.33
N LEU A 339 9.84 -20.98 -8.54
CA LEU A 339 8.69 -21.91 -8.46
C LEU A 339 8.09 -21.95 -7.05
N LEU A 340 8.92 -21.91 -6.01
CA LEU A 340 8.47 -21.89 -4.61
C LEU A 340 7.67 -20.62 -4.27
N VAL A 341 7.87 -19.52 -4.99
CA VAL A 341 7.09 -18.27 -4.83
C VAL A 341 5.86 -18.28 -5.73
N PHE A 342 6.04 -18.47 -7.03
CA PHE A 342 4.93 -18.33 -7.98
C PHE A 342 4.00 -19.54 -8.02
N GLY A 343 4.45 -20.71 -7.56
CA GLY A 343 3.60 -21.88 -7.40
C GLY A 343 2.43 -21.63 -6.42
N PRO A 344 2.69 -21.28 -5.16
CA PRO A 344 1.65 -20.89 -4.20
C PRO A 344 0.80 -19.70 -4.67
N VAL A 345 1.41 -18.70 -5.31
CA VAL A 345 0.69 -17.55 -5.87
C VAL A 345 -0.30 -17.99 -6.96
N LEU A 346 0.11 -18.89 -7.86
CA LEU A 346 -0.79 -19.46 -8.86
C LEU A 346 -1.94 -20.25 -8.20
N VAL A 347 -1.65 -21.01 -7.15
CA VAL A 347 -2.69 -21.73 -6.39
C VAL A 347 -3.70 -20.76 -5.79
N ILE A 348 -3.26 -19.63 -5.23
CA ILE A 348 -4.19 -18.59 -4.74
C ILE A 348 -5.12 -18.14 -5.85
N VAL A 349 -4.60 -17.77 -7.01
CA VAL A 349 -5.41 -17.30 -8.15
C VAL A 349 -6.42 -18.35 -8.56
N LEU A 350 -6.00 -19.63 -8.68
CA LEU A 350 -6.88 -20.73 -9.05
C LEU A 350 -7.98 -20.99 -8.01
N LEU A 351 -7.67 -20.90 -6.71
CA LEU A 351 -8.65 -21.06 -5.64
C LEU A 351 -9.64 -19.90 -5.58
N LEU A 352 -9.16 -18.67 -5.78
CA LEU A 352 -10.02 -17.49 -5.89
C LEU A 352 -10.97 -17.61 -7.09
N LEU A 353 -10.50 -18.08 -8.26
CA LEU A 353 -11.33 -18.35 -9.44
C LEU A 353 -12.39 -19.41 -9.19
N LYS A 354 -12.15 -20.34 -8.27
CA LYS A 354 -13.15 -21.33 -7.81
C LYS A 354 -14.11 -20.79 -6.75
N GLY A 355 -14.02 -19.50 -6.40
CA GLY A 355 -14.90 -18.87 -5.41
C GLY A 355 -14.47 -19.05 -3.95
N MET A 356 -13.24 -19.53 -3.68
CA MET A 356 -12.72 -19.58 -2.32
C MET A 356 -12.46 -18.17 -1.79
N SER A 357 -12.67 -17.95 -0.50
CA SER A 357 -12.37 -16.66 0.13
C SER A 357 -10.86 -16.35 0.08
N PRO A 358 -10.47 -15.06 0.04
CA PRO A 358 -9.06 -14.66 0.05
C PRO A 358 -8.27 -15.28 1.21
N ALA A 359 -8.83 -15.26 2.42
CA ALA A 359 -8.22 -15.89 3.60
C ALA A 359 -8.00 -17.39 3.40
N GLY A 360 -9.01 -18.11 2.94
CA GLY A 360 -8.91 -19.55 2.67
C GLY A 360 -7.87 -19.89 1.60
N ALA A 361 -7.82 -19.11 0.50
CA ALA A 361 -6.85 -19.28 -0.56
C ALA A 361 -5.40 -19.06 -0.05
N SER A 362 -5.17 -18.05 0.78
CA SER A 362 -3.84 -17.78 1.33
C SER A 362 -3.40 -18.85 2.34
N ILE A 363 -4.29 -19.35 3.19
CA ILE A 363 -3.98 -20.46 4.11
C ILE A 363 -3.65 -21.74 3.33
N SER A 364 -4.43 -22.06 2.30
CA SER A 364 -4.15 -23.21 1.42
C SER A 364 -2.78 -23.10 0.78
N ALA A 365 -2.40 -21.89 0.36
CA ALA A 365 -1.08 -21.61 -0.20
C ALA A 365 0.04 -21.76 0.86
N ILE A 366 -0.18 -21.33 2.11
CA ILE A 366 0.79 -21.53 3.22
C ILE A 366 0.97 -23.03 3.48
N LEU A 367 -0.13 -23.79 3.58
CA LEU A 367 -0.09 -25.23 3.82
C LEU A 367 0.64 -26.00 2.69
N LEU A 368 0.52 -25.53 1.45
CA LEU A 368 1.27 -26.06 0.31
C LEU A 368 2.74 -25.64 0.36
N LEU A 369 3.02 -24.37 0.66
CA LEU A 369 4.37 -23.80 0.65
C LEU A 369 5.27 -24.44 1.73
N LEU A 370 4.73 -24.73 2.92
CA LEU A 370 5.50 -25.30 4.01
C LEU A 370 6.23 -26.61 3.62
N PRO A 371 5.55 -27.65 3.09
CA PRO A 371 6.25 -28.85 2.63
C PRO A 371 7.10 -28.60 1.38
N MET A 372 6.64 -27.78 0.43
CA MET A 372 7.41 -27.43 -0.77
C MET A 372 8.73 -26.74 -0.43
N SER A 373 8.75 -25.90 0.59
CA SER A 373 9.96 -25.16 1.01
C SER A 373 11.13 -26.07 1.39
N LEU A 374 10.85 -27.32 1.80
CA LEU A 374 11.88 -28.32 2.11
C LEU A 374 12.67 -28.79 0.86
N ILE A 375 12.23 -28.43 -0.34
CA ILE A 375 13.00 -28.61 -1.58
C ILE A 375 14.25 -27.70 -1.54
N ASN A 376 14.15 -26.52 -0.91
CA ASN A 376 15.31 -25.63 -0.73
C ASN A 376 16.29 -26.27 0.29
N PRO A 377 17.57 -26.48 -0.12
CA PRO A 377 18.58 -27.07 0.76
C PRO A 377 18.86 -26.28 2.04
N GLU A 378 18.74 -24.95 2.01
CA GLU A 378 18.96 -24.07 3.17
C GLU A 378 17.88 -24.29 4.22
N ILE A 379 16.62 -24.35 3.81
CA ILE A 379 15.48 -24.60 4.71
C ILE A 379 15.53 -26.02 5.27
N ARG A 380 15.89 -27.00 4.44
CA ARG A 380 16.04 -28.38 4.89
C ARG A 380 17.13 -28.54 5.96
N LYS A 381 18.23 -27.77 5.89
CA LYS A 381 19.28 -27.73 6.93
C LYS A 381 18.84 -27.02 8.20
N SER A 382 17.97 -26.02 8.09
CA SER A 382 17.53 -25.17 9.20
C SER A 382 16.02 -24.89 9.14
N PRO A 383 15.14 -25.86 9.46
CA PRO A 383 13.69 -25.68 9.41
C PRO A 383 13.17 -24.56 10.34
N GLN A 384 13.98 -24.17 11.33
CA GLN A 384 13.69 -23.05 12.23
C GLN A 384 13.48 -21.72 11.48
N LEU A 385 14.02 -21.58 10.26
CA LEU A 385 13.81 -20.41 9.41
C LEU A 385 12.32 -20.21 9.10
N LEU A 386 11.54 -21.28 8.90
CA LEU A 386 10.11 -21.18 8.67
C LEU A 386 9.34 -20.68 9.91
N ILE A 387 9.74 -21.15 11.11
CA ILE A 387 9.14 -20.69 12.35
C ILE A 387 9.49 -19.21 12.59
N HIS A 388 10.72 -18.80 12.25
CA HIS A 388 11.11 -17.39 12.28
C HIS A 388 10.30 -16.56 11.27
N ALA A 389 10.06 -17.07 10.07
CA ALA A 389 9.23 -16.41 9.07
C ALA A 389 7.77 -16.22 9.55
N LEU A 390 7.18 -17.26 10.14
CA LEU A 390 5.84 -17.16 10.74
C LEU A 390 5.79 -16.12 11.87
N SER A 391 6.76 -16.12 12.77
CA SER A 391 6.86 -15.13 13.84
C SER A 391 7.01 -13.70 13.30
N ASN A 392 7.84 -13.52 12.27
CA ASN A 392 8.01 -12.23 11.59
C ASN A 392 6.71 -11.76 10.93
N GLY A 393 5.97 -12.68 10.31
CA GLY A 393 4.63 -12.40 9.78
C GLY A 393 3.69 -11.88 10.85
N GLY A 394 3.60 -12.57 11.99
CA GLY A 394 2.79 -12.14 13.13
C GLY A 394 3.22 -10.79 13.72
N ASN A 395 4.51 -10.53 13.80
CA ASN A 395 5.03 -9.23 14.24
C ASN A 395 4.70 -8.10 13.25
N THR A 396 4.72 -8.37 11.95
CA THR A 396 4.32 -7.42 10.91
C THR A 396 2.83 -7.10 11.02
N VAL A 397 1.99 -8.12 11.21
CA VAL A 397 0.55 -7.96 11.48
C VAL A 397 0.33 -7.14 12.76
N SER A 398 1.07 -7.41 13.83
CA SER A 398 0.94 -6.68 15.09
C SER A 398 1.21 -5.18 14.93
N ARG A 399 2.24 -4.82 14.17
CA ARG A 399 2.51 -3.42 13.82
C ARG A 399 1.37 -2.83 12.98
N LEU A 400 0.85 -3.56 12.01
CA LEU A 400 -0.26 -3.08 11.20
C LEU A 400 -1.52 -2.87 12.04
N ILE A 401 -1.86 -3.78 12.94
CA ILE A 401 -3.02 -3.66 13.84
C ILE A 401 -2.88 -2.43 14.74
N SER A 402 -1.66 -2.06 15.18
CA SER A 402 -1.50 -0.86 16.02
C SER A 402 -1.97 0.42 15.31
N VAL A 403 -1.74 0.57 14.02
CA VAL A 403 -2.19 1.73 13.27
C VAL A 403 -3.64 1.60 12.79
N THR A 404 -4.10 0.41 12.42
CA THR A 404 -5.49 0.20 12.03
C THR A 404 -6.47 0.41 13.17
N ALA A 405 -6.07 0.18 14.40
CA ALA A 405 -6.84 0.50 15.59
C ALA A 405 -7.11 2.01 15.71
N VAL A 406 -6.10 2.87 15.46
CA VAL A 406 -6.29 4.33 15.40
C VAL A 406 -7.22 4.71 14.25
N VAL A 407 -7.07 4.09 13.08
CA VAL A 407 -7.98 4.33 11.95
C VAL A 407 -9.41 3.89 12.27
N GLY A 408 -9.58 2.83 13.07
CA GLY A 408 -10.88 2.44 13.61
C GLY A 408 -11.54 3.56 14.42
N VAL A 409 -10.76 4.27 15.23
CA VAL A 409 -11.23 5.47 15.95
C VAL A 409 -11.65 6.57 14.98
N VAL A 410 -10.84 6.83 13.93
CA VAL A 410 -11.17 7.84 12.91
C VAL A 410 -12.49 7.51 12.22
N VAL A 411 -12.65 6.26 11.78
CA VAL A 411 -13.87 5.81 11.08
C VAL A 411 -15.09 5.89 11.98
N ALA A 412 -14.97 5.46 13.25
CA ALA A 412 -16.05 5.59 14.24
C ALA A 412 -16.44 7.06 14.47
N THR A 413 -15.44 7.93 14.58
CA THR A 413 -15.68 9.38 14.72
C THR A 413 -16.41 9.95 13.51
N LEU A 414 -15.96 9.63 12.29
CA LEU A 414 -16.57 10.09 11.06
C LEU A 414 -18.01 9.60 10.91
N ALA A 415 -18.28 8.35 11.26
CA ALA A 415 -19.62 7.77 11.24
C ALA A 415 -20.55 8.43 12.27
N ALA A 416 -20.07 8.60 13.51
CA ALA A 416 -20.88 9.17 14.59
C ALA A 416 -21.18 10.67 14.41
N THR A 417 -20.27 11.42 13.78
CA THR A 417 -20.39 12.89 13.61
C THR A 417 -21.01 13.32 12.30
N GLY A 418 -21.14 12.42 11.32
CA GLY A 418 -21.63 12.74 9.99
C GLY A 418 -20.70 13.69 9.19
N LEU A 419 -19.45 13.85 9.63
CA LEU A 419 -18.47 14.74 8.99
C LEU A 419 -18.28 14.49 7.48
N PRO A 420 -18.27 13.23 6.96
CA PRO A 420 -18.16 12.97 5.54
C PRO A 420 -19.27 13.62 4.72
N SER A 421 -20.52 13.59 5.21
CA SER A 421 -21.66 14.22 4.53
C SER A 421 -21.52 15.75 4.49
N LYS A 422 -21.03 16.36 5.57
CA LYS A 422 -20.77 17.81 5.64
C LYS A 422 -19.67 18.23 4.65
N ILE A 423 -18.58 17.47 4.60
CA ILE A 423 -17.49 17.69 3.63
C ILE A 423 -18.00 17.50 2.20
N SER A 424 -18.85 16.48 1.95
CA SER A 424 -19.46 16.26 0.63
C SER A 424 -20.26 17.46 0.16
N VAL A 425 -21.08 18.07 1.02
CA VAL A 425 -21.86 19.26 0.66
C VAL A 425 -20.94 20.42 0.27
N LEU A 426 -19.90 20.70 1.08
CA LEU A 426 -18.93 21.77 0.79
C LEU A 426 -18.17 21.52 -0.53
N LEU A 427 -17.81 20.27 -0.80
CA LEU A 427 -17.10 19.90 -2.02
C LEU A 427 -18.01 19.91 -3.25
N LEU A 428 -19.28 19.53 -3.11
CA LEU A 428 -20.26 19.60 -4.19
C LEU A 428 -20.55 21.05 -4.61
N ASP A 429 -20.61 21.99 -3.67
CA ASP A 429 -20.71 23.41 -3.98
C ASP A 429 -19.49 23.91 -4.79
N ALA A 430 -18.29 23.50 -4.39
CA ALA A 430 -17.06 23.80 -5.13
C ALA A 430 -16.97 23.05 -6.47
N ALA A 431 -17.52 21.83 -6.54
CA ALA A 431 -17.50 20.94 -7.69
C ALA A 431 -18.66 21.18 -8.68
N SER A 432 -19.66 21.96 -8.32
CA SER A 432 -20.80 22.30 -9.21
C SER A 432 -20.36 22.88 -10.56
N SER A 433 -19.10 23.33 -10.66
CA SER A 433 -18.49 23.87 -11.86
C SER A 433 -17.69 22.88 -12.70
N SER A 434 -17.12 21.79 -12.13
CA SER A 434 -16.27 20.86 -12.89
C SER A 434 -15.90 19.59 -12.10
N LEU A 435 -16.20 18.41 -12.69
CA LEU A 435 -15.74 17.10 -12.18
C LEU A 435 -14.20 17.05 -12.03
N LEU A 436 -13.46 17.62 -13.00
CA LEU A 436 -12.01 17.64 -12.95
C LEU A 436 -11.49 18.39 -11.72
N LEU A 437 -12.09 19.54 -11.38
CA LEU A 437 -11.70 20.31 -10.19
C LEU A 437 -11.94 19.50 -8.91
N ALA A 438 -13.07 18.83 -8.81
CA ALA A 438 -13.39 17.98 -7.67
C ALA A 438 -12.41 16.81 -7.52
N LEU A 439 -12.05 16.16 -8.63
CA LEU A 439 -11.05 15.09 -8.64
C LEU A 439 -9.65 15.60 -8.24
N LEU A 440 -9.25 16.80 -8.69
CA LEU A 440 -7.98 17.42 -8.29
C LEU A 440 -7.93 17.74 -6.80
N ILE A 441 -9.00 18.29 -6.24
CA ILE A 441 -9.11 18.55 -4.79
C ILE A 441 -9.07 17.23 -4.02
N SER A 442 -9.79 16.21 -4.49
CA SER A 442 -9.80 14.88 -3.89
C SER A 442 -8.41 14.24 -3.94
N ALA A 443 -7.72 14.30 -5.08
CA ALA A 443 -6.36 13.79 -5.23
C ALA A 443 -5.37 14.48 -4.28
N ALA A 444 -5.42 15.80 -4.19
CA ALA A 444 -4.60 16.57 -3.25
C ALA A 444 -4.91 16.20 -1.80
N GLY A 445 -6.19 16.09 -1.44
CA GLY A 445 -6.64 15.64 -0.12
C GLY A 445 -6.15 14.23 0.21
N CYS A 446 -6.23 13.30 -0.75
CA CYS A 446 -5.71 11.93 -0.61
C CYS A 446 -4.20 11.92 -0.32
N ILE A 447 -3.42 12.70 -1.06
CA ILE A 447 -1.97 12.79 -0.85
C ILE A 447 -1.68 13.36 0.54
N VAL A 448 -2.31 14.47 0.92
CA VAL A 448 -2.09 15.13 2.22
C VAL A 448 -2.46 14.21 3.38
N LEU A 449 -3.63 13.56 3.33
CA LEU A 449 -4.06 12.62 4.35
C LEU A 449 -3.22 11.34 4.38
N GLY A 450 -2.71 10.91 3.22
CA GLY A 450 -1.85 9.72 3.10
C GLY A 450 -0.41 9.93 3.55
N MET A 451 0.06 11.19 3.67
CA MET A 451 1.46 11.47 4.03
C MET A 451 1.82 10.94 5.43
N GLY A 452 2.89 10.15 5.48
CA GLY A 452 3.42 9.62 6.75
C GLY A 452 2.64 8.44 7.33
N MET A 453 1.69 7.90 6.59
CA MET A 453 0.94 6.69 6.98
C MET A 453 1.28 5.51 6.07
N PRO A 454 1.24 4.25 6.58
CA PRO A 454 1.21 3.07 5.72
C PRO A 454 -0.03 3.09 4.82
N THR A 455 0.07 2.43 3.66
CA THR A 455 -0.96 2.51 2.60
C THR A 455 -2.36 2.07 3.05
N LEU A 456 -2.47 1.00 3.84
CA LEU A 456 -3.78 0.52 4.30
C LEU A 456 -4.49 1.53 5.22
N PRO A 457 -3.88 2.03 6.29
CA PRO A 457 -4.48 3.09 7.11
C PRO A 457 -4.80 4.36 6.32
N ALA A 458 -3.90 4.78 5.44
CA ALA A 458 -4.11 5.93 4.57
C ALA A 458 -5.36 5.74 3.71
N TYR A 459 -5.47 4.59 3.02
CA TYR A 459 -6.63 4.26 2.19
C TYR A 459 -7.94 4.31 2.99
N ILE A 460 -8.00 3.65 4.16
CA ILE A 460 -9.23 3.60 4.96
C ILE A 460 -9.63 4.99 5.46
N ALA A 461 -8.67 5.75 6.00
CA ALA A 461 -8.94 7.10 6.48
C ALA A 461 -9.47 8.00 5.36
N ILE A 462 -8.84 7.95 4.19
CA ILE A 462 -9.21 8.79 3.05
C ILE A 462 -10.56 8.40 2.49
N ILE A 463 -10.81 7.09 2.27
CA ILE A 463 -12.08 6.64 1.68
C ILE A 463 -13.26 6.93 2.61
N SER A 464 -13.05 6.90 3.93
CA SER A 464 -14.08 7.24 4.90
C SER A 464 -14.49 8.71 4.84
N VAL A 465 -13.58 9.59 4.40
CA VAL A 465 -13.86 11.04 4.22
C VAL A 465 -14.38 11.34 2.81
N MET A 466 -13.70 10.77 1.80
CA MET A 466 -13.90 11.19 0.40
C MET A 466 -14.80 10.25 -0.41
N GLY A 467 -15.06 9.03 0.11
CA GLY A 467 -15.77 8.00 -0.66
C GLY A 467 -17.17 8.43 -1.10
N SER A 468 -17.96 8.94 -0.18
CA SER A 468 -19.30 9.45 -0.48
C SER A 468 -19.29 10.63 -1.46
N THR A 469 -18.30 11.51 -1.32
CA THR A 469 -18.13 12.66 -2.23
C THR A 469 -17.87 12.21 -3.66
N LEU A 470 -16.95 11.27 -3.87
CA LEU A 470 -16.62 10.75 -5.19
C LEU A 470 -17.80 10.02 -5.85
N GLN A 471 -18.60 9.28 -5.06
CA GLN A 471 -19.82 8.63 -5.55
C GLN A 471 -20.89 9.66 -5.94
N ASN A 472 -21.08 10.71 -5.14
CA ASN A 472 -22.01 11.79 -5.46
C ASN A 472 -21.61 12.58 -6.71
N LEU A 473 -20.33 12.56 -7.08
CA LEU A 473 -19.80 13.09 -8.34
C LEU A 473 -20.00 12.14 -9.54
N GLY A 474 -20.64 10.98 -9.32
CA GLY A 474 -20.97 10.00 -10.36
C GLY A 474 -19.93 8.92 -10.60
N LEU A 475 -18.90 8.80 -9.77
CA LEU A 475 -17.94 7.70 -9.88
C LEU A 475 -18.58 6.38 -9.41
N GLU A 476 -18.35 5.32 -10.16
CA GLU A 476 -18.66 3.96 -9.71
C GLU A 476 -17.90 3.64 -8.41
N LEU A 477 -18.53 2.91 -7.51
CA LEU A 477 -18.00 2.62 -6.16
C LEU A 477 -16.55 2.08 -6.20
N LEU A 478 -16.30 1.03 -6.99
CA LEU A 478 -14.96 0.44 -7.09
C LEU A 478 -13.94 1.39 -7.69
N VAL A 479 -14.34 2.19 -8.70
CA VAL A 479 -13.46 3.19 -9.35
C VAL A 479 -13.08 4.29 -8.36
N ALA A 480 -14.03 4.77 -7.54
CA ALA A 480 -13.76 5.73 -6.47
C ALA A 480 -12.76 5.18 -5.44
N HIS A 481 -12.93 3.92 -5.05
CA HIS A 481 -12.01 3.23 -4.14
C HIS A 481 -10.63 3.03 -4.74
N LEU A 482 -10.52 2.63 -6.02
CA LEU A 482 -9.25 2.51 -6.74
C LEU A 482 -8.55 3.86 -6.89
N PHE A 483 -9.29 4.94 -7.13
CA PHE A 483 -8.76 6.29 -7.20
C PHE A 483 -8.09 6.68 -5.87
N VAL A 484 -8.81 6.55 -4.76
CA VAL A 484 -8.29 6.83 -3.42
C VAL A 484 -7.11 5.93 -3.08
N PHE A 485 -7.20 4.63 -3.37
CA PHE A 485 -6.13 3.66 -3.12
C PHE A 485 -4.85 4.03 -3.86
N THR A 486 -4.94 4.38 -5.14
CA THR A 486 -3.78 4.74 -5.95
C THR A 486 -3.08 5.99 -5.42
N TYR A 487 -3.84 7.02 -4.99
CA TYR A 487 -3.24 8.19 -4.34
C TYR A 487 -2.69 7.90 -2.95
N GLY A 488 -3.32 7.01 -2.18
CA GLY A 488 -2.76 6.49 -0.94
C GLY A 488 -1.41 5.79 -1.16
N VAL A 489 -1.29 5.02 -2.25
CA VAL A 489 -0.02 4.41 -2.67
C VAL A 489 0.98 5.48 -3.15
N ALA A 490 0.55 6.47 -3.92
CA ALA A 490 1.41 7.56 -4.41
C ALA A 490 1.99 8.41 -3.28
N SER A 491 1.29 8.55 -2.16
CA SER A 491 1.72 9.37 -1.02
C SER A 491 3.07 8.92 -0.42
N VAL A 492 3.42 7.62 -0.54
CA VAL A 492 4.67 7.08 0.03
C VAL A 492 5.93 7.48 -0.75
N ILE A 493 5.78 8.05 -1.97
CA ILE A 493 6.88 8.64 -2.76
C ILE A 493 6.77 10.16 -2.89
N THR A 494 5.69 10.77 -2.35
CA THR A 494 5.43 12.19 -2.52
C THR A 494 6.05 13.02 -1.38
N PRO A 495 6.86 14.05 -1.69
CA PRO A 495 7.32 14.99 -0.66
C PRO A 495 6.14 15.67 0.06
N PRO A 496 6.29 16.08 1.34
CA PRO A 496 7.51 16.14 2.13
C PRO A 496 7.83 14.90 2.98
N VAL A 497 6.95 13.89 3.06
CA VAL A 497 7.15 12.75 4.00
C VAL A 497 7.67 11.48 3.30
N ALA A 498 7.24 11.16 2.11
CA ALA A 498 7.80 10.19 1.14
C ALA A 498 8.55 8.98 1.75
N ILE A 499 7.92 8.21 2.62
CA ILE A 499 8.59 7.18 3.46
C ILE A 499 9.38 6.13 2.66
N ALA A 500 8.88 5.72 1.48
CA ALA A 500 9.59 4.77 0.62
C ALA A 500 10.82 5.42 -0.04
N SER A 501 10.69 6.68 -0.47
CA SER A 501 11.81 7.43 -1.06
C SER A 501 12.90 7.73 -0.03
N TYR A 502 12.53 7.98 1.24
CA TYR A 502 13.51 8.21 2.30
C TYR A 502 14.25 6.93 2.69
N ALA A 503 13.56 5.79 2.70
CA ALA A 503 14.22 4.50 2.88
C ALA A 503 15.22 4.22 1.74
N ALA A 504 14.83 4.46 0.49
CA ALA A 504 15.71 4.32 -0.67
C ALA A 504 16.88 5.33 -0.65
N ALA A 505 16.64 6.58 -0.22
CA ALA A 505 17.67 7.60 -0.10
C ALA A 505 18.77 7.20 0.89
N SER A 506 18.42 6.54 2.01
CA SER A 506 19.40 6.09 3.00
C SER A 506 20.31 4.98 2.44
N ILE A 507 19.77 4.10 1.58
CA ILE A 507 20.56 3.06 0.91
C ILE A 507 21.41 3.66 -0.23
N ALA A 508 20.82 4.61 -0.96
CA ALA A 508 21.48 5.29 -2.07
C ALA A 508 22.57 6.28 -1.61
N GLU A 509 22.60 6.64 -0.33
CA GLU A 509 23.41 7.73 0.22
C GLU A 509 23.10 9.08 -0.47
N GLY A 510 21.83 9.25 -0.84
CA GLY A 510 21.30 10.43 -1.50
C GLY A 510 20.57 11.37 -0.55
N THR A 511 20.30 12.59 -1.02
CA THR A 511 19.52 13.58 -0.25
C THR A 511 18.03 13.15 -0.19
N PRO A 512 17.41 12.95 1.01
CA PRO A 512 16.04 12.43 1.11
C PRO A 512 15.00 13.20 0.30
N ILE A 513 14.97 14.54 0.42
CA ILE A 513 14.02 15.38 -0.31
C ILE A 513 14.24 15.31 -1.83
N ARG A 514 15.51 15.36 -2.28
CA ARG A 514 15.82 15.25 -3.72
C ARG A 514 15.44 13.87 -4.26
N THR A 515 15.71 12.81 -3.50
CA THR A 515 15.27 11.45 -3.87
C THR A 515 13.74 11.37 -3.97
N ALA A 516 12.99 11.97 -3.04
CA ALA A 516 11.54 11.99 -3.10
C ALA A 516 10.99 12.77 -4.32
N VAL A 517 11.59 13.92 -4.65
CA VAL A 517 11.25 14.68 -5.87
C VAL A 517 11.55 13.86 -7.12
N GLN A 518 12.70 13.18 -7.17
CA GLN A 518 13.03 12.29 -8.28
C GLN A 518 12.10 11.07 -8.33
N SER A 519 11.69 10.50 -7.18
CA SER A 519 10.72 9.40 -7.13
C SER A 519 9.36 9.80 -7.70
N SER A 520 8.87 10.99 -7.34
CA SER A 520 7.64 11.55 -7.90
C SER A 520 7.77 11.83 -9.40
N ARG A 521 8.98 12.19 -9.89
CA ARG A 521 9.26 12.42 -11.31
C ARG A 521 9.31 11.11 -12.09
N VAL A 522 10.04 10.09 -11.59
CA VAL A 522 10.15 8.76 -12.20
C VAL A 522 8.79 8.06 -12.21
N GLY A 523 8.07 8.11 -11.09
CA GLY A 523 6.75 7.52 -10.92
C GLY A 523 5.58 8.44 -11.28
N ALA A 524 5.79 9.50 -12.08
CA ALA A 524 4.77 10.55 -12.32
C ALA A 524 3.43 10.01 -12.83
N MET A 525 3.43 8.90 -13.54
CA MET A 525 2.21 8.31 -14.06
C MET A 525 1.28 7.75 -12.98
N ILE A 526 1.77 7.49 -11.76
CA ILE A 526 0.89 7.08 -10.64
C ILE A 526 -0.12 8.17 -10.27
N PHE A 527 0.20 9.45 -10.55
CA PHE A 527 -0.69 10.59 -10.32
C PHE A 527 -1.67 10.82 -11.47
N LEU A 528 -1.36 10.33 -12.68
CA LEU A 528 -2.16 10.57 -13.88
C LEU A 528 -3.06 9.39 -14.24
N ILE A 529 -2.63 8.16 -13.99
CA ILE A 529 -3.40 6.94 -14.25
C ILE A 529 -4.78 6.95 -13.57
N PRO A 530 -4.96 7.44 -12.32
CA PRO A 530 -6.28 7.54 -11.72
C PRO A 530 -7.25 8.41 -12.51
N PHE A 531 -6.81 9.53 -13.06
CA PHE A 531 -7.65 10.34 -13.96
C PHE A 531 -7.94 9.59 -15.26
N ALA A 532 -6.93 8.91 -15.81
CA ALA A 532 -7.13 8.15 -17.05
C ALA A 532 -8.24 7.10 -16.89
N PHE A 533 -8.27 6.31 -15.81
CA PHE A 533 -9.30 5.30 -15.65
C PHE A 533 -10.65 5.85 -15.16
N VAL A 534 -10.70 7.00 -14.50
CA VAL A 534 -11.98 7.67 -14.18
C VAL A 534 -12.66 8.15 -15.47
N PHE A 535 -11.91 8.75 -16.39
CA PHE A 535 -12.45 9.24 -17.65
C PHE A 535 -12.60 8.15 -18.73
N ASN A 536 -11.89 7.02 -18.61
CA ASN A 536 -11.94 5.89 -19.54
C ASN A 536 -12.18 4.59 -18.76
N PRO A 537 -13.42 4.25 -18.40
CA PRO A 537 -13.75 3.09 -17.54
C PRO A 537 -13.26 1.74 -18.08
N SER A 538 -13.07 1.62 -19.41
CA SER A 538 -12.49 0.43 -20.05
C SER A 538 -11.11 0.07 -19.47
N LEU A 539 -10.33 1.04 -18.97
CA LEU A 539 -9.02 0.80 -18.35
C LEU A 539 -9.10 0.05 -17.01
N THR A 540 -10.26 0.09 -16.33
CA THR A 540 -10.54 -0.73 -15.14
C THR A 540 -11.37 -1.97 -15.48
N LEU A 541 -11.48 -2.34 -16.76
CA LEU A 541 -12.38 -3.39 -17.23
C LEU A 541 -13.83 -3.15 -16.73
N ASN A 542 -14.28 -1.89 -16.81
CA ASN A 542 -15.58 -1.41 -16.31
C ASN A 542 -15.82 -1.84 -14.85
N GLY A 543 -14.92 -1.40 -13.96
CA GLY A 543 -14.98 -1.75 -12.54
C GLY A 543 -14.77 -3.24 -12.26
N GLY A 544 -14.01 -3.94 -13.11
CA GLY A 544 -13.76 -5.38 -12.97
C GLY A 544 -14.90 -6.28 -13.48
N GLN A 545 -15.95 -5.71 -14.08
CA GLN A 545 -17.08 -6.47 -14.63
C GLN A 545 -16.75 -7.14 -15.97
N GLY A 546 -15.62 -6.77 -16.58
CA GLY A 546 -15.15 -7.32 -17.85
C GLY A 546 -15.13 -6.32 -18.99
N VAL A 547 -14.72 -6.78 -20.16
CA VAL A 547 -14.58 -5.94 -21.36
C VAL A 547 -15.91 -5.85 -22.10
N THR A 548 -16.48 -4.66 -22.22
CA THR A 548 -17.68 -4.42 -23.03
C THR A 548 -17.34 -4.34 -24.53
N SER A 549 -16.18 -3.74 -24.87
CA SER A 549 -15.66 -3.61 -26.23
C SER A 549 -14.14 -3.72 -26.22
N LEU A 550 -13.61 -4.69 -26.94
CA LEU A 550 -12.16 -4.82 -27.14
C LEU A 550 -11.57 -3.64 -27.92
N ALA A 551 -12.38 -3.02 -28.80
CA ALA A 551 -11.96 -1.86 -29.56
C ALA A 551 -11.78 -0.63 -28.63
N ASP A 552 -12.75 -0.38 -27.74
CA ASP A 552 -12.67 0.73 -26.78
C ASP A 552 -11.50 0.57 -25.82
N LEU A 553 -11.27 -0.67 -25.36
CA LEU A 553 -10.13 -0.99 -24.54
C LEU A 553 -8.80 -0.71 -25.29
N ALA A 554 -8.67 -1.20 -26.52
CA ALA A 554 -7.47 -1.00 -27.32
C ALA A 554 -7.18 0.47 -27.59
N VAL A 555 -8.23 1.26 -27.86
CA VAL A 555 -8.15 2.72 -28.07
C VAL A 555 -7.69 3.41 -26.78
N SER A 556 -8.34 3.12 -25.65
CA SER A 556 -7.99 3.72 -24.35
C SER A 556 -6.57 3.39 -23.91
N VAL A 557 -6.13 2.13 -24.08
CA VAL A 557 -4.76 1.70 -23.81
C VAL A 557 -3.78 2.39 -24.77
N GLY A 558 -4.13 2.55 -26.06
CA GLY A 558 -3.33 3.28 -27.04
C GLY A 558 -3.13 4.75 -26.66
N PHE A 559 -4.18 5.46 -26.28
CA PHE A 559 -4.09 6.85 -25.81
C PHE A 559 -3.25 6.94 -24.53
N LEU A 560 -3.44 6.04 -23.57
CA LEU A 560 -2.66 5.99 -22.33
C LEU A 560 -1.17 5.74 -22.63
N PHE A 561 -0.83 4.85 -23.56
CA PHE A 561 0.54 4.55 -23.96
C PHE A 561 1.24 5.78 -24.54
N VAL A 562 0.57 6.50 -25.46
CA VAL A 562 1.10 7.75 -26.04
C VAL A 562 1.22 8.85 -24.99
N ALA A 563 0.25 8.95 -24.08
CA ALA A 563 0.30 9.90 -22.96
C ALA A 563 1.52 9.62 -22.05
N MET A 564 1.75 8.37 -21.67
CA MET A 564 2.93 7.95 -20.87
C MET A 564 4.25 8.30 -21.57
N TYR A 565 4.33 8.07 -22.87
CA TYR A 565 5.51 8.41 -23.66
C TYR A 565 5.77 9.92 -23.66
N LEU A 566 4.73 10.73 -23.95
CA LEU A 566 4.84 12.19 -24.02
C LEU A 566 5.18 12.80 -22.65
N VAL A 567 4.55 12.34 -21.59
CA VAL A 567 4.81 12.83 -20.22
C VAL A 567 6.20 12.40 -19.76
N GLY A 568 6.56 11.13 -19.92
CA GLY A 568 7.87 10.59 -19.49
C GLY A 568 9.04 11.31 -20.15
N ARG A 569 9.04 11.44 -21.48
CA ARG A 569 10.08 12.19 -22.20
C ARG A 569 10.16 13.66 -21.79
N SER A 570 9.01 14.28 -21.56
CA SER A 570 8.91 15.70 -21.20
C SER A 570 9.45 15.97 -19.80
N LEU A 571 9.17 15.08 -18.84
CA LEU A 571 9.70 15.18 -17.47
C LEU A 571 11.21 14.98 -17.43
N ILE A 572 11.73 14.00 -18.17
CA ILE A 572 13.19 13.79 -18.29
C ILE A 572 13.85 14.93 -19.09
N GLY A 573 13.12 15.48 -20.07
CA GLY A 573 13.65 16.55 -20.93
C GLY A 573 14.57 16.05 -22.04
N PHE A 574 14.49 14.74 -22.35
CA PHE A 574 15.34 14.10 -23.35
C PHE A 574 14.55 13.03 -24.12
N ASP A 575 14.74 12.99 -25.43
CA ASP A 575 14.29 11.94 -26.34
C ASP A 575 15.18 11.95 -27.61
N ARG A 576 16.26 11.20 -27.59
CA ARG A 576 17.36 11.25 -28.57
C ARG A 576 18.12 12.60 -28.66
N ARG A 577 17.49 13.69 -28.25
CA ARG A 577 18.04 15.03 -28.10
C ARG A 577 17.46 15.69 -26.85
N THR A 578 18.12 16.74 -26.38
CA THR A 578 17.57 17.61 -25.33
C THR A 578 16.31 18.32 -25.85
N LEU A 579 15.23 18.30 -25.05
CA LEU A 579 13.97 18.92 -25.41
C LEU A 579 13.94 20.39 -24.98
N HIS A 580 13.48 21.26 -25.87
CA HIS A 580 13.23 22.66 -25.53
C HIS A 580 12.11 22.77 -24.46
N PRO A 581 12.16 23.72 -23.51
CA PRO A 581 11.14 23.87 -22.46
C PRO A 581 9.70 23.92 -23.01
N ILE A 582 9.47 24.54 -24.15
CA ILE A 582 8.15 24.60 -24.81
C ILE A 582 7.70 23.21 -25.26
N GLU A 583 8.60 22.40 -25.83
CA GLU A 583 8.29 21.01 -26.24
C GLU A 583 7.94 20.13 -25.02
N ARG A 584 8.65 20.36 -23.90
CA ARG A 584 8.35 19.68 -22.64
C ARG A 584 6.97 20.05 -22.11
N LEU A 585 6.63 21.35 -22.10
CA LEU A 585 5.32 21.81 -21.68
C LEU A 585 4.21 21.25 -22.59
N LEU A 586 4.39 21.35 -23.90
CA LEU A 586 3.45 20.81 -24.88
C LEU A 586 3.26 19.30 -24.71
N GLY A 587 4.34 18.55 -24.49
CA GLY A 587 4.26 17.12 -24.29
C GLY A 587 3.46 16.73 -23.02
N VAL A 588 3.61 17.46 -21.92
CA VAL A 588 2.79 17.25 -20.72
C VAL A 588 1.33 17.62 -21.00
N CYS A 589 1.06 18.76 -21.60
CA CYS A 589 -0.30 19.19 -21.93
C CYS A 589 -1.02 18.18 -22.86
N LEU A 590 -0.35 17.72 -23.91
CA LEU A 590 -0.90 16.72 -24.83
C LEU A 590 -1.15 15.38 -24.11
N GLY A 591 -0.23 14.95 -23.24
CA GLY A 591 -0.44 13.76 -22.41
C GLY A 591 -1.66 13.86 -21.51
N LEU A 592 -1.93 15.02 -20.90
CA LEU A 592 -3.13 15.29 -20.12
C LEU A 592 -4.39 15.28 -20.99
N LEU A 593 -4.35 15.85 -22.18
CA LEU A 593 -5.50 15.83 -23.12
C LEU A 593 -5.83 14.41 -23.59
N LEU A 594 -4.82 13.55 -23.76
CA LEU A 594 -5.01 12.16 -24.18
C LEU A 594 -5.73 11.29 -23.14
N ILE A 595 -5.71 11.65 -21.86
CA ILE A 595 -6.42 10.92 -20.80
C ILE A 595 -7.80 11.49 -20.49
N SER A 596 -8.27 12.53 -21.19
CA SER A 596 -9.51 13.27 -20.88
C SER A 596 -10.82 12.48 -21.07
N GLY A 597 -10.79 11.34 -21.78
CA GLY A 597 -11.98 10.54 -22.10
C GLY A 597 -12.84 11.09 -23.26
N GLU A 598 -12.58 12.31 -23.72
CA GLU A 598 -13.34 12.96 -24.78
C GLU A 598 -12.66 12.74 -26.14
N ILE A 599 -13.25 11.92 -27.00
CA ILE A 599 -12.64 11.51 -28.28
C ILE A 599 -12.34 12.71 -29.19
N MET A 600 -13.18 13.77 -29.11
CA MET A 600 -13.00 15.02 -29.85
C MET A 600 -11.74 15.79 -29.42
N VAL A 601 -11.25 15.56 -28.19
CA VAL A 601 -10.03 16.15 -27.63
C VAL A 601 -8.86 15.21 -27.81
N GLN A 602 -9.07 13.90 -27.59
CA GLN A 602 -8.03 12.88 -27.65
C GLN A 602 -7.44 12.70 -29.06
N VAL A 603 -8.28 12.68 -30.11
CA VAL A 603 -7.81 12.47 -31.49
C VAL A 603 -6.92 13.62 -31.99
N PRO A 604 -7.30 14.90 -31.86
CA PRO A 604 -6.38 16.01 -32.19
C PRO A 604 -5.09 15.97 -31.37
N ALA A 605 -5.19 15.69 -30.05
CA ALA A 605 -4.02 15.58 -29.18
C ALA A 605 -3.10 14.45 -29.61
N LEU A 606 -3.64 13.31 -30.06
CA LEU A 606 -2.86 12.20 -30.60
C LEU A 606 -2.11 12.60 -31.86
N ILE A 607 -2.79 13.25 -32.81
CA ILE A 607 -2.18 13.69 -34.08
C ILE A 607 -1.01 14.64 -33.79
N VAL A 608 -1.24 15.69 -32.98
CA VAL A 608 -0.20 16.65 -32.61
C VAL A 608 0.92 15.96 -31.81
N GLY A 609 0.58 15.05 -30.92
CA GLY A 609 1.57 14.28 -30.15
C GLY A 609 2.46 13.40 -31.03
N LEU A 610 1.86 12.70 -32.01
CA LEU A 610 2.62 11.89 -32.98
C LEU A 610 3.50 12.76 -33.89
N LEU A 611 3.02 13.94 -34.30
CA LEU A 611 3.84 14.90 -35.04
C LEU A 611 5.02 15.40 -34.19
N LEU A 612 4.79 15.69 -32.91
CA LEU A 612 5.85 16.09 -31.98
C LEU A 612 6.88 14.97 -31.75
N ILE A 613 6.43 13.72 -31.74
CA ILE A 613 7.32 12.55 -31.66
C ILE A 613 8.09 12.37 -32.98
N SER A 614 7.44 12.52 -34.13
CA SER A 614 8.08 12.33 -35.45
C SER A 614 9.09 13.44 -35.79
N ALA A 615 8.90 14.65 -35.27
CA ALA A 615 9.83 15.76 -35.43
C ALA A 615 11.28 15.42 -34.99
N ARG A 616 11.47 14.46 -34.08
CA ARG A 616 12.76 13.95 -33.64
C ARG A 616 13.57 13.28 -34.76
N TYR A 617 12.89 12.73 -35.80
CA TYR A 617 13.54 12.10 -36.93
C TYR A 617 13.93 13.12 -37.98
N ILE A 618 13.21 14.24 -38.04
CA ILE A 618 13.42 15.30 -39.05
C ILE A 618 14.53 16.26 -38.60
N PHE A 619 14.66 16.50 -37.29
CA PHE A 619 15.68 17.40 -36.72
C PHE A 619 16.59 16.67 -35.71
N PRO A 620 17.52 15.87 -36.19
CA PRO A 620 18.47 15.21 -35.31
C PRO A 620 19.56 16.21 -34.87
N GLN A 621 19.35 16.93 -33.75
CA GLN A 621 20.42 17.65 -33.07
C GLN A 621 21.05 16.73 -32.03
N VAL A 622 22.35 16.44 -32.24
CA VAL A 622 23.16 15.70 -31.29
C VAL A 622 23.89 16.71 -30.41
N ASP A 623 23.18 17.32 -29.45
CA ASP A 623 23.85 17.99 -28.33
C ASP A 623 23.85 17.02 -27.13
N ARG A 624 24.90 16.19 -27.08
CA ARG A 624 25.20 15.38 -25.88
C ARG A 624 25.80 16.31 -24.83
N VAL A 625 25.05 16.65 -23.82
CA VAL A 625 25.56 17.41 -22.66
C VAL A 625 26.46 16.46 -21.86
N LYS A 626 27.78 16.61 -22.00
CA LYS A 626 28.73 16.15 -21.00
C LYS A 626 28.63 17.12 -19.83
N GLU A 627 27.66 16.93 -18.92
CA GLU A 627 27.70 17.57 -17.61
C GLU A 627 28.86 16.97 -16.83
N ASN A 628 29.85 17.82 -16.51
CA ASN A 628 30.87 17.50 -15.51
C ASN A 628 30.18 17.11 -14.19
N VAL A 629 30.38 15.87 -13.76
CA VAL A 629 29.85 15.30 -12.52
C VAL A 629 30.44 15.96 -11.26
N ASN A 630 31.25 17.02 -11.42
CA ASN A 630 32.00 17.64 -10.31
C ASN A 630 31.48 19.00 -9.82
N ASP A 631 30.38 19.52 -10.38
CA ASP A 631 29.85 20.80 -9.92
C ASP A 631 28.33 20.73 -9.72
N VAL A 632 27.86 20.10 -8.62
CA VAL A 632 26.68 20.53 -7.82
C VAL A 632 26.68 19.78 -6.48
#